data_28410376598c245018322457f6e9825c
#
_entry.id   28410376598c245018322457f6e9825c
#
_cell.length_a   1.000
_cell.length_b   1.000
_cell.length_c   1.000
_cell.angle_alpha   90.00
_cell.angle_beta   90.00
_cell.angle_gamma   90.00
#
_symmetry.space_group_name_H-M   'P 1'
#
loop_
_entity.id
_entity.type
_entity.pdbx_description
1 polymer ?
#
loop_
_entity_poly.entity_id
_entity_poly.type
_entity_poly.pdbx_seq_one_letter_code
_entity_poly.pdbx_strand_id
1 'polypeptide(L)'
;WTGDSLNSVLDRLKIPYQQCGTVDDLLAGAKKTGVAVVSGITRFSDDSAEKLRDYCHAGGKLVLLGSKELARAVFPEYITGHILPTEGDIVVMERDDDPMFGGLDVLDLRYFNNHRREIPLACDAVLKAVRHDNVKELASQMKIHAYIDGGKPEDRIERIEAMRGLTMMEISDGEGTCVVSTMCTGKGGDDPIAGHLLVNMINRCR
;
A
#
# COMPACT_ATOMS: atom_id res chain seq x y z
N TRP A 1 -8.14 -5.02 -14.25
CA TRP A 1 -6.78 -5.25 -13.79
C TRP A 1 -6.38 -6.67 -14.15
N THR A 2 -5.45 -6.84 -15.09
CA THR A 2 -4.97 -8.16 -15.57
C THR A 2 -3.62 -8.51 -14.96
N GLY A 3 -3.35 -8.03 -13.75
CA GLY A 3 -2.14 -8.40 -13.01
C GLY A 3 -2.21 -9.84 -12.51
N ASP A 4 -1.05 -10.48 -12.37
CA ASP A 4 -0.94 -11.77 -11.72
C ASP A 4 -1.59 -11.72 -10.33
N SER A 5 -2.28 -12.79 -9.94
CA SER A 5 -2.78 -12.90 -8.57
C SER A 5 -1.59 -12.86 -7.60
N LEU A 6 -1.79 -12.38 -6.37
CA LEU A 6 -0.73 -12.36 -5.35
C LEU A 6 -0.04 -13.74 -5.22
N ASN A 7 -0.81 -14.80 -5.31
CA ASN A 7 -0.28 -16.18 -5.26
C ASN A 7 0.78 -16.43 -6.34
N SER A 8 0.50 -16.04 -7.59
CA SER A 8 1.45 -16.18 -8.71
C SER A 8 2.74 -15.39 -8.46
N VAL A 9 2.63 -14.19 -7.88
CA VAL A 9 3.80 -13.37 -7.51
C VAL A 9 4.60 -14.04 -6.40
N LEU A 10 3.95 -14.52 -5.34
CA LEU A 10 4.61 -15.21 -4.23
C LEU A 10 5.32 -16.50 -4.69
N ASP A 11 4.68 -17.25 -5.58
CA ASP A 11 5.28 -18.47 -6.19
C ASP A 11 6.57 -18.14 -6.96
N ARG A 12 6.54 -17.10 -7.79
CA ARG A 12 7.73 -16.64 -8.54
C ARG A 12 8.85 -16.15 -7.63
N LEU A 13 8.51 -15.44 -6.56
CA LEU A 13 9.45 -14.99 -5.56
C LEU A 13 9.90 -16.11 -4.59
N LYS A 14 9.33 -17.33 -4.71
CA LYS A 14 9.58 -18.47 -3.81
C LYS A 14 9.32 -18.15 -2.34
N ILE A 15 8.31 -17.32 -2.08
CA ILE A 15 7.86 -17.00 -0.72
C ILE A 15 6.82 -18.04 -0.31
N PRO A 16 7.05 -18.83 0.74
CA PRO A 16 6.06 -19.80 1.21
C PRO A 16 4.84 -19.08 1.80
N TYR A 17 3.65 -19.53 1.43
CA TYR A 17 2.39 -18.98 1.92
C TYR A 17 1.32 -20.06 2.09
N GLN A 18 0.29 -19.75 2.86
CA GLN A 18 -0.95 -20.51 2.95
C GLN A 18 -2.10 -19.64 2.44
N GLN A 19 -2.79 -20.08 1.40
CA GLN A 19 -3.98 -19.41 0.91
C GLN A 19 -5.17 -19.73 1.80
N CYS A 20 -5.97 -18.70 2.15
CA CYS A 20 -7.15 -18.80 3.00
C CYS A 20 -8.37 -18.30 2.24
N GLY A 21 -9.51 -18.97 2.41
CA GLY A 21 -10.77 -18.61 1.76
C GLY A 21 -11.60 -17.60 2.57
N THR A 22 -11.34 -17.47 3.87
CA THR A 22 -12.07 -16.57 4.77
C THR A 22 -11.11 -15.76 5.63
N VAL A 23 -11.60 -14.67 6.22
CA VAL A 23 -10.82 -13.87 7.18
C VAL A 23 -10.52 -14.68 8.42
N ASP A 24 -11.46 -15.49 8.91
CA ASP A 24 -11.26 -16.32 10.09
C ASP A 24 -10.13 -17.35 9.90
N ASP A 25 -10.07 -18.01 8.73
CA ASP A 25 -8.99 -18.93 8.39
C ASP A 25 -7.64 -18.20 8.26
N LEU A 26 -7.64 -17.01 7.64
CA LEU A 26 -6.48 -16.16 7.52
C LEU A 26 -5.90 -15.81 8.89
N LEU A 27 -6.73 -15.32 9.80
CA LEU A 27 -6.30 -14.90 11.12
C LEU A 27 -5.86 -16.08 11.99
N ALA A 28 -6.52 -17.23 11.88
CA ALA A 28 -6.10 -18.46 12.54
C ALA A 28 -4.73 -18.95 12.02
N GLY A 29 -4.49 -18.83 10.72
CA GLY A 29 -3.21 -19.12 10.08
C GLY A 29 -2.12 -18.13 10.50
N ALA A 30 -2.41 -16.85 10.47
CA ALA A 30 -1.46 -15.79 10.77
C ALA A 30 -0.93 -15.83 12.22
N LYS A 31 -1.75 -16.27 13.17
CA LYS A 31 -1.29 -16.54 14.55
C LYS A 31 -0.15 -17.57 14.62
N LYS A 32 -0.02 -18.42 13.62
CA LYS A 32 1.03 -19.45 13.54
C LYS A 32 2.22 -18.99 12.69
N THR A 33 1.97 -18.22 11.65
CA THR A 33 2.98 -17.83 10.65
C THR A 33 3.54 -16.42 10.86
N GLY A 34 2.86 -15.60 11.64
CA GLY A 34 3.30 -14.27 12.04
C GLY A 34 2.79 -13.12 11.18
N VAL A 35 2.37 -13.32 9.92
CA VAL A 35 1.92 -12.21 9.05
C VAL A 35 0.66 -12.60 8.28
N ALA A 36 -0.38 -11.77 8.34
CA ALA A 36 -1.56 -11.84 7.49
C ALA A 36 -1.39 -10.89 6.30
N VAL A 37 -1.60 -11.40 5.08
CA VAL A 37 -1.56 -10.58 3.86
C VAL A 37 -2.92 -10.64 3.18
N VAL A 38 -3.54 -9.49 2.97
CA VAL A 38 -4.82 -9.34 2.28
C VAL A 38 -4.60 -8.53 1.01
N SER A 39 -4.99 -9.07 -0.14
CA SER A 39 -4.75 -8.43 -1.44
C SER A 39 -5.99 -8.47 -2.33
N GLY A 40 -6.26 -7.34 -3.02
CA GLY A 40 -7.23 -7.26 -4.11
C GLY A 40 -8.69 -7.50 -3.70
N ILE A 41 -9.01 -7.38 -2.41
CA ILE A 41 -10.39 -7.58 -1.92
C ILE A 41 -11.21 -6.33 -2.24
N THR A 42 -12.21 -6.51 -3.10
CA THR A 42 -13.17 -5.47 -3.49
C THR A 42 -14.52 -5.62 -2.82
N ARG A 43 -14.81 -6.78 -2.22
CA ARG A 43 -16.04 -7.04 -1.47
C ARG A 43 -15.69 -7.67 -0.12
N PHE A 44 -16.14 -7.05 0.94
CA PHE A 44 -15.95 -7.48 2.32
C PHE A 44 -17.17 -7.09 3.15
N SER A 45 -17.35 -7.71 4.30
CA SER A 45 -18.34 -7.31 5.31
C SER A 45 -17.70 -6.40 6.36
N ASP A 46 -18.50 -5.62 7.04
CA ASP A 46 -18.04 -4.81 8.18
C ASP A 46 -17.41 -5.69 9.26
N ASP A 47 -18.00 -6.88 9.53
CA ASP A 47 -17.44 -7.90 10.43
C ASP A 47 -16.02 -8.33 10.03
N SER A 48 -15.75 -8.46 8.72
CA SER A 48 -14.41 -8.80 8.24
C SER A 48 -13.40 -7.69 8.49
N ALA A 49 -13.80 -6.43 8.33
CA ALA A 49 -12.95 -5.28 8.60
C ALA A 49 -12.67 -5.14 10.10
N GLU A 50 -13.69 -5.32 10.93
CA GLU A 50 -13.58 -5.31 12.40
C GLU A 50 -12.63 -6.41 12.89
N LYS A 51 -12.78 -7.65 12.43
CA LYS A 51 -11.87 -8.75 12.76
C LYS A 51 -10.42 -8.49 12.39
N LEU A 52 -10.17 -7.88 11.23
CA LEU A 52 -8.80 -7.50 10.82
C LEU A 52 -8.22 -6.41 11.72
N ARG A 53 -9.05 -5.45 12.11
CA ARG A 53 -8.67 -4.40 13.04
C ARG A 53 -8.35 -4.98 14.42
N ASP A 54 -9.25 -5.80 14.98
CA ASP A 54 -9.07 -6.44 16.28
C ASP A 54 -7.81 -7.31 16.31
N TYR A 55 -7.54 -8.03 15.21
CA TYR A 55 -6.31 -8.80 15.06
C TYR A 55 -5.07 -7.90 15.12
N CYS A 56 -5.08 -6.77 14.41
CA CYS A 56 -3.99 -5.82 14.45
C CYS A 56 -3.85 -5.23 15.86
N HIS A 57 -4.95 -4.77 16.46
CA HIS A 57 -4.97 -4.17 17.80
C HIS A 57 -4.39 -5.11 18.88
N ALA A 58 -4.65 -6.42 18.74
CA ALA A 58 -4.15 -7.47 19.64
C ALA A 58 -2.69 -7.91 19.36
N GLY A 59 -1.91 -7.14 18.61
CA GLY A 59 -0.50 -7.43 18.32
C GLY A 59 -0.27 -8.16 17.00
N GLY A 60 -1.30 -8.36 16.20
CA GLY A 60 -1.18 -9.01 14.90
C GLY A 60 -0.41 -8.17 13.89
N LYS A 61 0.19 -8.86 12.92
CA LYS A 61 0.95 -8.26 11.82
C LYS A 61 0.18 -8.39 10.52
N LEU A 62 -0.20 -7.26 9.93
CA LEU A 62 -1.11 -7.19 8.79
C LEU A 62 -0.45 -6.45 7.61
N VAL A 63 -0.68 -6.95 6.40
CA VAL A 63 -0.34 -6.24 5.16
C VAL A 63 -1.59 -6.16 4.29
N LEU A 64 -2.03 -4.95 3.98
CA LEU A 64 -3.17 -4.67 3.09
C LEU A 64 -2.66 -4.15 1.75
N LEU A 65 -2.93 -4.88 0.66
CA LEU A 65 -2.45 -4.57 -0.68
C LEU A 65 -3.61 -4.27 -1.63
N GLY A 66 -3.57 -3.13 -2.33
CA GLY A 66 -4.49 -2.80 -3.43
C GLY A 66 -5.98 -2.73 -3.05
N SER A 67 -6.30 -2.53 -1.78
CA SER A 67 -7.68 -2.55 -1.27
C SER A 67 -7.98 -1.28 -0.47
N LYS A 68 -8.15 -0.17 -1.19
CA LYS A 68 -8.38 1.17 -0.59
C LYS A 68 -9.64 1.22 0.28
N GLU A 69 -10.72 0.57 -0.14
CA GLU A 69 -11.98 0.52 0.60
C GLU A 69 -11.84 -0.30 1.88
N LEU A 70 -11.17 -1.45 1.81
CA LEU A 70 -10.90 -2.28 2.97
C LEU A 70 -9.96 -1.56 3.96
N ALA A 71 -8.89 -0.94 3.46
CA ALA A 71 -7.96 -0.20 4.30
C ALA A 71 -8.67 0.92 5.09
N ARG A 72 -9.60 1.65 4.42
CA ARG A 72 -10.43 2.65 5.07
C ARG A 72 -11.41 2.05 6.07
N ALA A 73 -12.00 0.89 5.77
CA ALA A 73 -12.95 0.24 6.69
C ALA A 73 -12.25 -0.31 7.94
N VAL A 74 -11.03 -0.82 7.78
CA VAL A 74 -10.22 -1.32 8.92
C VAL A 74 -9.72 -0.15 9.78
N PHE A 75 -9.30 0.96 9.16
CA PHE A 75 -8.69 2.10 9.87
C PHE A 75 -9.37 3.44 9.52
N PRO A 76 -10.67 3.60 9.81
CA PRO A 76 -11.43 4.80 9.42
C PRO A 76 -10.97 6.09 10.10
N GLU A 77 -10.35 6.00 11.28
CA GLU A 77 -9.78 7.13 12.01
C GLU A 77 -8.50 7.67 11.38
N TYR A 78 -7.76 6.84 10.63
CA TYR A 78 -6.51 7.23 9.98
C TYR A 78 -6.67 7.48 8.48
N ILE A 79 -7.61 6.80 7.81
CA ILE A 79 -7.81 6.89 6.36
C ILE A 79 -9.19 7.48 6.06
N THR A 80 -9.23 8.77 5.69
CA THR A 80 -10.49 9.51 5.50
C THR A 80 -11.05 9.37 4.09
N GLY A 81 -10.24 9.00 3.11
CA GLY A 81 -10.67 8.88 1.73
C GLY A 81 -9.54 8.46 0.79
N HIS A 82 -9.81 8.60 -0.49
CA HIS A 82 -8.80 8.37 -1.53
C HIS A 82 -9.08 9.25 -2.75
N ILE A 83 -8.06 9.43 -3.58
CA ILE A 83 -8.16 9.99 -4.92
C ILE A 83 -7.67 8.96 -5.93
N LEU A 84 -8.14 9.07 -7.18
CA LEU A 84 -7.66 8.20 -8.24
C LEU A 84 -6.30 8.69 -8.74
N PRO A 85 -5.36 7.78 -9.00
CA PRO A 85 -4.09 8.11 -9.62
C PRO A 85 -4.32 8.56 -11.07
N THR A 86 -3.35 9.29 -11.61
CA THR A 86 -3.31 9.73 -13.00
C THR A 86 -2.06 9.19 -13.66
N GLU A 87 -2.15 8.88 -14.95
CA GLU A 87 -0.99 8.50 -15.73
C GLU A 87 0.09 9.59 -15.67
N GLY A 88 1.35 9.17 -15.47
CA GLY A 88 2.49 10.07 -15.32
C GLY A 88 2.70 10.64 -13.91
N ASP A 89 1.82 10.33 -12.96
CA ASP A 89 2.09 10.67 -11.55
C ASP A 89 3.31 9.91 -11.05
N ILE A 90 4.11 10.55 -10.21
CA ILE A 90 5.31 9.95 -9.62
C ILE A 90 5.08 9.57 -8.16
N VAL A 91 5.69 8.47 -7.74
CA VAL A 91 5.75 8.06 -6.33
C VAL A 91 7.07 8.53 -5.72
N VAL A 92 6.99 9.05 -4.52
CA VAL A 92 8.12 9.58 -3.76
C VAL A 92 8.22 8.83 -2.45
N MET A 93 9.44 8.42 -2.08
CA MET A 93 9.74 7.93 -0.74
C MET A 93 9.70 9.10 0.24
N GLU A 94 8.90 9.00 1.29
CA GLU A 94 8.86 10.00 2.36
C GLU A 94 9.98 9.79 3.38
N ARG A 95 10.51 8.57 3.42
CA ARG A 95 11.62 8.15 4.29
C ARG A 95 12.50 7.16 3.52
N ASP A 96 13.46 7.67 2.79
CA ASP A 96 14.39 6.87 1.98
C ASP A 96 15.34 6.01 2.83
N ASP A 97 15.56 6.40 4.08
CA ASP A 97 16.34 5.66 5.09
C ASP A 97 15.54 4.53 5.78
N ASP A 98 14.22 4.40 5.52
CA ASP A 98 13.42 3.37 6.15
C ASP A 98 13.76 1.98 5.61
N PRO A 99 13.90 0.95 6.48
CA PRO A 99 14.13 -0.43 6.06
C PRO A 99 13.10 -0.98 5.06
N MET A 100 11.90 -0.37 4.98
CA MET A 100 10.90 -0.67 3.96
C MET A 100 11.45 -0.52 2.53
N PHE A 101 12.38 0.41 2.32
CA PHE A 101 13.00 0.69 1.04
C PHE A 101 14.44 0.14 0.94
N GLY A 102 14.85 -0.70 1.90
CA GLY A 102 16.19 -1.31 1.87
C GLY A 102 16.46 -2.00 0.54
N GLY A 103 17.56 -1.65 -0.12
CA GLY A 103 17.93 -2.16 -1.43
C GLY A 103 17.23 -1.50 -2.63
N LEU A 104 16.44 -0.44 -2.40
CA LEU A 104 15.83 0.40 -3.44
C LEU A 104 16.41 1.80 -3.40
N ASP A 105 16.52 2.43 -4.56
CA ASP A 105 16.89 3.83 -4.73
C ASP A 105 15.62 4.69 -4.85
N VAL A 106 15.72 5.98 -4.53
CA VAL A 106 14.60 6.94 -4.67
C VAL A 106 14.09 7.03 -6.11
N LEU A 107 14.93 6.76 -7.09
CA LEU A 107 14.56 6.75 -8.51
C LEU A 107 13.75 5.50 -8.88
N ASP A 108 13.92 4.39 -8.17
CA ASP A 108 13.18 3.15 -8.44
C ASP A 108 11.67 3.37 -8.30
N LEU A 109 11.22 4.09 -7.27
CA LEU A 109 9.80 4.40 -7.11
C LEU A 109 9.31 5.49 -8.07
N ARG A 110 10.17 6.46 -8.44
CA ARG A 110 9.80 7.49 -9.42
C ARG A 110 9.48 6.90 -10.79
N TYR A 111 10.17 5.83 -11.16
CA TYR A 111 10.00 5.16 -12.45
C TYR A 111 9.23 3.84 -12.36
N PHE A 112 8.63 3.55 -11.23
CA PHE A 112 7.90 2.31 -10.97
C PHE A 112 6.82 1.95 -12.00
N ASN A 113 6.24 2.95 -12.66
CA ASN A 113 5.22 2.80 -13.70
C ASN A 113 5.76 2.86 -15.14
N ASN A 114 7.06 3.15 -15.35
CA ASN A 114 7.61 3.44 -16.68
C ASN A 114 7.93 2.21 -17.53
N HIS A 115 7.97 1.02 -16.94
CA HIS A 115 8.47 -0.16 -17.64
C HIS A 115 7.43 -0.85 -18.51
N ARG A 116 6.15 -0.53 -18.36
CA ARG A 116 5.07 -1.19 -19.11
C ARG A 116 4.01 -0.20 -19.53
N ARG A 117 3.85 -0.04 -20.84
CA ARG A 117 2.75 0.73 -21.44
C ARG A 117 1.36 0.21 -21.05
N GLU A 118 1.27 -1.05 -20.67
CA GLU A 118 0.01 -1.74 -20.31
C GLU A 118 -0.45 -1.43 -18.88
N ILE A 119 0.45 -0.97 -17.99
CA ILE A 119 0.13 -0.59 -16.62
C ILE A 119 0.79 0.77 -16.33
N PRO A 120 0.19 1.85 -16.81
CA PRO A 120 0.79 3.18 -16.71
C PRO A 120 0.70 3.78 -15.29
N LEU A 121 -0.03 3.13 -14.38
CA LEU A 121 -0.24 3.62 -13.02
C LEU A 121 0.70 2.92 -12.03
N ALA A 122 1.31 3.69 -11.13
CA ALA A 122 2.16 3.17 -10.07
C ALA A 122 1.35 2.57 -8.90
N CYS A 123 0.11 3.03 -8.72
CA CYS A 123 -0.78 2.60 -7.65
C CYS A 123 -2.23 2.57 -8.11
N ASP A 124 -3.07 1.82 -7.38
CA ASP A 124 -4.51 1.72 -7.66
C ASP A 124 -5.30 2.88 -7.06
N ALA A 125 -4.76 3.52 -6.05
CA ALA A 125 -5.34 4.67 -5.37
C ALA A 125 -4.28 5.45 -4.62
N VAL A 126 -4.61 6.70 -4.30
CA VAL A 126 -3.83 7.56 -3.42
C VAL A 126 -4.67 7.84 -2.19
N LEU A 127 -4.23 7.39 -1.03
CA LEU A 127 -4.99 7.46 0.21
C LEU A 127 -4.87 8.83 0.86
N LYS A 128 -5.98 9.35 1.36
CA LYS A 128 -6.01 10.54 2.23
C LYS A 128 -5.91 10.08 3.68
N ALA A 129 -4.74 10.26 4.26
CA ALA A 129 -4.48 9.92 5.65
C ALA A 129 -4.49 11.15 6.54
N VAL A 130 -4.94 10.96 7.78
CA VAL A 130 -4.81 11.96 8.85
C VAL A 130 -3.38 11.90 9.38
N ARG A 131 -2.78 13.06 9.63
CA ARG A 131 -1.50 13.10 10.37
C ARG A 131 -1.74 12.68 11.81
N HIS A 132 -1.13 11.57 12.21
CA HIS A 132 -1.27 10.98 13.53
C HIS A 132 0.03 10.27 13.90
N ASP A 133 0.37 10.23 15.19
CA ASP A 133 1.61 9.59 15.67
C ASP A 133 1.64 8.08 15.36
N ASN A 134 0.47 7.47 15.25
CA ASN A 134 0.33 6.06 14.89
C ASN A 134 0.48 5.80 13.38
N VAL A 135 0.53 6.83 12.55
CA VAL A 135 0.65 6.73 11.10
C VAL A 135 2.02 7.18 10.64
N LYS A 136 2.80 6.24 10.16
CA LYS A 136 4.09 6.51 9.54
C LYS A 136 3.91 6.58 8.03
N GLU A 137 4.09 7.78 7.47
CA GLU A 137 4.07 8.00 6.03
C GLU A 137 5.33 7.36 5.42
N LEU A 138 5.18 6.44 4.48
CA LEU A 138 6.28 5.73 3.84
C LEU A 138 6.50 6.21 2.39
N ALA A 139 5.43 6.20 1.59
CA ALA A 139 5.49 6.71 0.22
C ALA A 139 4.23 7.50 -0.13
N SER A 140 4.41 8.56 -0.90
CA SER A 140 3.34 9.41 -1.39
C SER A 140 3.34 9.50 -2.91
N GLN A 141 2.21 9.91 -3.46
CA GLN A 141 2.10 10.23 -4.88
C GLN A 141 1.90 11.74 -5.07
N MET A 142 2.66 12.30 -6.00
CA MET A 142 2.54 13.68 -6.43
C MET A 142 2.00 13.75 -7.86
N LYS A 143 0.98 14.56 -8.08
CA LYS A 143 0.44 14.83 -9.41
C LYS A 143 1.28 15.86 -10.13
N ILE A 144 2.02 15.42 -11.15
CA ILE A 144 2.85 16.30 -11.96
C ILE A 144 2.00 17.34 -12.71
N HIS A 145 0.82 16.95 -13.19
CA HIS A 145 -0.07 17.83 -13.95
C HIS A 145 -0.57 19.05 -13.17
N ALA A 146 -0.53 19.02 -11.84
CA ALA A 146 -0.85 20.19 -11.02
C ALA A 146 0.12 21.37 -11.25
N TYR A 147 1.28 21.14 -11.85
CA TYR A 147 2.26 22.18 -12.19
C TYR A 147 1.97 22.92 -13.50
N ILE A 148 1.17 22.34 -14.38
CA ILE A 148 1.03 22.81 -15.78
C ILE A 148 -0.13 23.78 -15.96
N ASP A 149 -1.17 23.67 -15.15
CA ASP A 149 -2.32 24.59 -15.22
C ASP A 149 -1.98 25.97 -14.66
N GLY A 150 -2.06 26.97 -15.51
CA GLY A 150 -1.79 28.37 -15.16
C GLY A 150 -2.58 28.83 -13.91
N GLY A 151 -1.93 29.52 -13.02
CA GLY A 151 -2.48 30.04 -11.79
C GLY A 151 -1.39 30.77 -11.01
N LYS A 152 -1.77 31.47 -9.95
CA LYS A 152 -0.79 32.08 -9.06
C LYS A 152 0.04 31.01 -8.33
N PRO A 153 1.29 31.28 -8.00
CA PRO A 153 2.14 30.31 -7.29
C PRO A 153 1.53 29.77 -6.00
N GLU A 154 0.82 30.61 -5.25
CA GLU A 154 0.16 30.25 -4.00
C GLU A 154 -0.95 29.21 -4.24
N ASP A 155 -1.78 29.42 -5.25
CA ASP A 155 -2.86 28.51 -5.63
C ASP A 155 -2.32 27.15 -6.09
N ARG A 156 -1.08 27.12 -6.62
CA ARG A 156 -0.43 25.87 -7.08
C ARG A 156 0.00 25.02 -5.90
N ILE A 157 0.60 25.61 -4.87
CA ILE A 157 1.05 24.90 -3.66
C ILE A 157 -0.16 24.24 -2.99
N GLU A 158 -1.23 25.02 -2.77
CA GLU A 158 -2.45 24.49 -2.16
C GLU A 158 -3.06 23.34 -2.96
N ARG A 159 -3.08 23.43 -4.30
CA ARG A 159 -3.56 22.35 -5.17
C ARG A 159 -2.66 21.09 -5.11
N ILE A 160 -1.35 21.27 -5.07
CA ILE A 160 -0.41 20.15 -4.96
C ILE A 160 -0.63 19.43 -3.64
N GLU A 161 -0.72 20.15 -2.54
CA GLU A 161 -0.99 19.56 -1.23
C GLU A 161 -2.37 18.87 -1.17
N ALA A 162 -3.40 19.49 -1.75
CA ALA A 162 -4.72 18.89 -1.84
C ALA A 162 -4.75 17.59 -2.67
N MET A 163 -3.85 17.46 -3.65
CA MET A 163 -3.74 16.29 -4.52
C MET A 163 -2.74 15.24 -4.00
N ARG A 164 -1.87 15.62 -3.05
CA ARG A 164 -0.94 14.68 -2.43
C ARG A 164 -1.71 13.68 -1.56
N GLY A 165 -1.26 12.47 -1.57
CA GLY A 165 -1.74 11.44 -0.67
C GLY A 165 -0.77 10.27 -0.62
N LEU A 166 -1.01 9.34 0.27
CA LEU A 166 -0.11 8.23 0.52
C LEU A 166 -0.43 7.04 -0.39
N THR A 167 0.62 6.43 -0.91
CA THR A 167 0.54 5.15 -1.62
C THR A 167 1.01 4.01 -0.74
N MET A 168 1.74 4.34 0.33
CA MET A 168 2.18 3.39 1.34
C MET A 168 2.29 4.07 2.69
N MET A 169 1.80 3.40 3.73
CA MET A 169 1.92 3.81 5.12
C MET A 169 2.01 2.60 6.06
N GLU A 170 2.59 2.82 7.23
CA GLU A 170 2.54 1.89 8.35
C GLU A 170 1.64 2.47 9.42
N ILE A 171 0.73 1.68 9.93
CA ILE A 171 -0.20 2.04 11.00
C ILE A 171 0.12 1.17 12.21
N SER A 172 0.42 1.81 13.34
CA SER A 172 0.52 1.14 14.64
C SER A 172 -0.83 1.21 15.33
N ASP A 173 -1.46 0.08 15.63
CA ASP A 173 -2.74 0.03 16.33
C ASP A 173 -2.66 -0.97 17.49
N GLY A 174 -2.83 -0.48 18.72
CA GLY A 174 -2.58 -1.28 19.91
C GLY A 174 -1.15 -1.81 19.97
N GLU A 175 -1.00 -3.12 20.04
CA GLU A 175 0.30 -3.81 20.04
C GLU A 175 0.74 -4.27 18.64
N GLY A 176 -0.11 -4.07 17.64
CA GLY A 176 0.12 -4.56 16.28
C GLY A 176 0.55 -3.50 15.29
N THR A 177 0.81 -3.96 14.09
CA THR A 177 1.28 -3.13 12.99
C THR A 177 0.61 -3.56 11.69
N CYS A 178 0.14 -2.60 10.92
CA CYS A 178 -0.37 -2.81 9.58
C CYS A 178 0.41 -2.00 8.56
N VAL A 179 0.91 -2.66 7.52
CA VAL A 179 1.40 -1.97 6.32
C VAL A 179 0.26 -1.90 5.32
N VAL A 180 -0.13 -0.69 4.94
CA VAL A 180 -1.12 -0.43 3.89
C VAL A 180 -0.38 0.05 2.66
N SER A 181 -0.60 -0.62 1.52
CA SER A 181 -0.03 -0.22 0.24
C SER A 181 -1.05 -0.32 -0.87
N THR A 182 -1.17 0.74 -1.64
CA THR A 182 -1.95 0.79 -2.89
C THR A 182 -1.05 0.69 -4.13
N MET A 183 0.25 0.47 -3.94
CA MET A 183 1.20 0.26 -5.02
C MET A 183 0.86 -1.00 -5.84
N CYS A 184 1.10 -0.95 -7.14
CA CYS A 184 0.84 -2.07 -8.05
C CYS A 184 1.84 -3.23 -7.87
N THR A 185 1.84 -3.83 -6.70
CA THR A 185 2.74 -4.95 -6.34
C THR A 185 2.47 -6.24 -7.12
N GLY A 186 1.32 -6.36 -7.79
CA GLY A 186 1.06 -7.44 -8.74
C GLY A 186 2.03 -7.52 -9.91
N LYS A 187 2.87 -6.50 -10.13
CA LYS A 187 3.99 -6.53 -11.06
C LYS A 187 5.19 -7.35 -10.54
N GLY A 188 5.20 -7.74 -9.26
CA GLY A 188 6.35 -8.33 -8.60
C GLY A 188 6.91 -9.60 -9.20
N GLY A 189 6.12 -10.29 -10.05
CA GLY A 189 6.59 -11.45 -10.80
C GLY A 189 7.53 -11.10 -11.96
N ASP A 190 7.39 -9.92 -12.56
CA ASP A 190 8.12 -9.50 -13.75
C ASP A 190 8.96 -8.24 -13.49
N ASP A 191 8.59 -7.44 -12.49
CA ASP A 191 9.28 -6.21 -12.12
C ASP A 191 10.05 -6.44 -10.81
N PRO A 192 11.38 -6.41 -10.85
CA PRO A 192 12.21 -6.67 -9.66
C PRO A 192 11.99 -5.64 -8.55
N ILE A 193 11.65 -4.38 -8.88
CA ILE A 193 11.37 -3.33 -7.89
C ILE A 193 10.08 -3.67 -7.14
N ALA A 194 9.02 -4.03 -7.86
CA ALA A 194 7.74 -4.44 -7.25
C ALA A 194 7.89 -5.70 -6.40
N GLY A 195 8.69 -6.67 -6.87
CA GLY A 195 9.00 -7.89 -6.12
C GLY A 195 9.77 -7.59 -4.83
N HIS A 196 10.80 -6.75 -4.92
CA HIS A 196 11.61 -6.35 -3.78
C HIS A 196 10.77 -5.61 -2.73
N LEU A 197 9.93 -4.67 -3.17
CA LEU A 197 9.05 -3.92 -2.30
C LEU A 197 8.04 -4.84 -1.56
N LEU A 198 7.47 -5.83 -2.26
CA LEU A 198 6.58 -6.81 -1.65
C LEU A 198 7.29 -7.64 -0.57
N VAL A 199 8.52 -8.09 -0.85
CA VAL A 199 9.35 -8.82 0.13
C VAL A 199 9.61 -7.96 1.36
N ASN A 200 9.98 -6.70 1.17
CA ASN A 200 10.24 -5.77 2.26
C ASN A 200 9.00 -5.52 3.13
N MET A 201 7.80 -5.35 2.51
CA MET A 201 6.54 -5.21 3.26
C MET A 201 6.24 -6.43 4.14
N ILE A 202 6.43 -7.64 3.60
CA ILE A 202 6.22 -8.87 4.37
C ILE A 202 7.25 -9.00 5.50
N ASN A 203 8.51 -8.71 5.22
CA ASN A 203 9.59 -8.78 6.22
C ASN A 203 9.45 -7.72 7.31
N ARG A 204 8.92 -6.54 6.98
CA ARG A 204 8.64 -5.48 7.95
C ARG A 204 7.66 -5.92 9.03
N CYS A 205 6.74 -6.79 8.66
CA CYS A 205 5.73 -7.34 9.55
C CYS A 205 6.17 -8.65 10.25
N ARG A 206 7.35 -9.19 9.97
CA ARG A 206 7.90 -10.35 10.69
C ARG A 206 8.65 -9.91 11.93
#